data_2a3179084b184b450cff9b312f72b3d0
#
_entry.id   2a3179084b184b450cff9b312f72b3d0
#
_cell.length_a   1.000
_cell.length_b   1.000
_cell.length_c   1.000
_cell.angle_alpha   90.00
_cell.angle_beta   90.00
_cell.angle_gamma   90.00
#
_symmetry.space_group_name_H-M   'P 1'
#
loop_
_entity.id
_entity.type
_entity.pdbx_description
1 polymer ?
#
loop_
_entity_poly.entity_id
_entity_poly.type
_entity_poly.pdbx_seq_one_letter_code
_entity_poly.pdbx_strand_id
1 'polypeptide(L)'
;MTTIEYLFVSLSLIFLGGYHATFFYQTKKTPGRTEVGKAHARRSVWVDRMIAREDRILAIQTLRNWTMSATYLASTAILIAAGLLGFLVSVDKISTLVLEVNVLGSQDAGLLTLKLVLLIANFFAAFFNFTLSLRFYNYVALDIGAADQSASQEERKEIVGHLIRAANHYTWGMRGYYLCIPILLWIFGPLWLLAGSVLTTVALYRHDHVAGHRSI
;
A
#
# COMPACT_ATOMS: atom_id res chain seq x y z
N MET A 1 0.87 20.33 21.17
CA MET A 1 -0.08 20.50 20.05
C MET A 1 -1.09 21.59 20.39
N THR A 2 -1.37 22.48 19.45
CA THR A 2 -2.41 23.50 19.59
C THR A 2 -3.81 22.90 19.38
N THR A 3 -4.87 23.56 19.87
CA THR A 3 -6.28 23.12 19.63
C THR A 3 -6.57 22.97 18.14
N ILE A 4 -5.98 23.83 17.32
CA ILE A 4 -6.10 23.80 15.85
C ILE A 4 -5.45 22.53 15.28
N GLU A 5 -4.29 22.12 15.78
CA GLU A 5 -3.65 20.88 15.33
C GLU A 5 -4.49 19.64 15.65
N TYR A 6 -5.06 19.57 16.85
CA TYR A 6 -5.96 18.46 17.20
C TYR A 6 -7.14 18.36 16.25
N LEU A 7 -7.73 19.51 15.88
CA LEU A 7 -8.85 19.55 14.93
C LEU A 7 -8.44 19.01 13.56
N PHE A 8 -7.35 19.52 12.97
CA PHE A 8 -6.91 19.11 11.64
C PHE A 8 -6.43 17.66 11.61
N VAL A 9 -5.73 17.19 12.63
CA VAL A 9 -5.32 15.79 12.75
C VAL A 9 -6.53 14.87 12.84
N SER A 10 -7.52 15.21 13.68
CA SER A 10 -8.75 14.42 13.81
C SER A 10 -9.53 14.37 12.50
N LEU A 11 -9.69 15.50 11.81
CA LEU A 11 -10.33 15.55 10.50
C LEU A 11 -9.60 14.66 9.47
N SER A 12 -8.28 14.75 9.43
CA SER A 12 -7.45 13.94 8.52
C SER A 12 -7.59 12.45 8.78
N LEU A 13 -7.62 12.05 10.06
CA LEU A 13 -7.85 10.65 10.45
C LEU A 13 -9.26 10.18 10.06
N ILE A 14 -10.28 11.02 10.19
CA ILE A 14 -11.65 10.71 9.75
C ILE A 14 -11.70 10.52 8.23
N PHE A 15 -11.09 11.41 7.45
CA PHE A 15 -11.04 11.26 5.99
C PHE A 15 -10.30 10.00 5.56
N LEU A 16 -9.06 9.80 6.01
CA LEU A 16 -8.25 8.66 5.63
C LEU A 16 -8.81 7.34 6.20
N GLY A 17 -9.14 7.32 7.49
CA GLY A 17 -9.67 6.13 8.16
C GLY A 17 -11.05 5.75 7.63
N GLY A 18 -11.96 6.71 7.48
CA GLY A 18 -13.30 6.49 6.92
C GLY A 18 -13.24 5.95 5.49
N TYR A 19 -12.36 6.51 4.64
CA TYR A 19 -12.15 6.01 3.30
C TYR A 19 -11.64 4.56 3.31
N HIS A 20 -10.60 4.25 4.09
CA HIS A 20 -10.03 2.91 4.16
C HIS A 20 -11.04 1.89 4.71
N ALA A 21 -11.80 2.26 5.74
CA ALA A 21 -12.85 1.41 6.31
C ALA A 21 -13.94 1.09 5.28
N THR A 22 -14.43 2.10 4.56
CA THR A 22 -15.43 1.92 3.50
C THR A 22 -14.91 1.08 2.33
N PHE A 23 -13.67 1.31 1.92
CA PHE A 23 -13.03 0.52 0.87
C PHE A 23 -12.92 -0.97 1.23
N PHE A 24 -12.45 -1.29 2.45
CA PHE A 24 -12.35 -2.68 2.90
C PHE A 24 -13.71 -3.34 3.03
N TYR A 25 -14.68 -2.61 3.57
CA TYR A 25 -16.04 -3.11 3.67
C TYR A 25 -16.62 -3.44 2.28
N GLN A 26 -16.46 -2.55 1.31
CA GLN A 26 -16.94 -2.76 -0.07
C GLN A 26 -16.19 -3.90 -0.77
N THR A 27 -14.87 -3.97 -0.65
CA THR A 27 -14.07 -5.04 -1.26
C THR A 27 -14.48 -6.42 -0.72
N LYS A 28 -14.87 -6.51 0.56
CA LYS A 28 -15.30 -7.76 1.18
C LYS A 28 -16.76 -8.12 0.85
N LYS A 29 -17.68 -7.15 0.91
CA LYS A 29 -19.13 -7.41 0.74
C LYS A 29 -19.61 -7.31 -0.70
N THR A 30 -19.03 -6.45 -1.50
CA THR A 30 -19.43 -6.21 -2.89
C THR A 30 -18.18 -6.14 -3.79
N PRO A 31 -17.44 -7.27 -3.96
CA PRO A 31 -16.14 -7.29 -4.66
C PRO A 31 -16.24 -6.74 -6.11
N GLY A 32 -17.39 -6.88 -6.77
CA GLY A 32 -17.62 -6.33 -8.10
C GLY A 32 -17.62 -4.80 -8.20
N ARG A 33 -17.67 -4.07 -7.06
CA ARG A 33 -17.66 -2.60 -7.04
C ARG A 33 -16.26 -1.99 -6.89
N THR A 34 -15.27 -2.79 -6.56
CA THR A 34 -13.89 -2.33 -6.40
C THR A 34 -12.97 -2.99 -7.43
N GLU A 35 -11.96 -2.26 -7.90
CA GLU A 35 -10.97 -2.81 -8.84
C GLU A 35 -10.19 -3.98 -8.22
N VAL A 36 -9.91 -3.94 -6.91
CA VAL A 36 -9.27 -5.05 -6.21
C VAL A 36 -10.13 -6.31 -6.26
N GLY A 37 -11.43 -6.21 -6.00
CA GLY A 37 -12.35 -7.34 -6.06
C GLY A 37 -12.51 -7.92 -7.48
N LYS A 38 -12.62 -7.05 -8.49
CA LYS A 38 -12.63 -7.47 -9.91
C LYS A 38 -11.32 -8.14 -10.30
N ALA A 39 -10.18 -7.62 -9.81
CA ALA A 39 -8.87 -8.20 -10.07
C ALA A 39 -8.73 -9.59 -9.43
N HIS A 40 -9.34 -9.83 -8.26
CA HIS A 40 -9.36 -11.18 -7.66
C HIS A 40 -10.07 -12.20 -8.57
N ALA A 41 -11.23 -11.85 -9.13
CA ALA A 41 -11.93 -12.71 -10.07
C ALA A 41 -11.11 -12.98 -11.34
N ARG A 42 -10.45 -11.96 -11.90
CA ARG A 42 -9.56 -12.13 -13.05
C ARG A 42 -8.35 -13.04 -12.75
N ARG A 43 -7.80 -13.00 -11.52
CA ARG A 43 -6.70 -13.86 -11.09
C ARG A 43 -7.10 -15.33 -11.03
N SER A 44 -8.30 -15.64 -10.55
CA SER A 44 -8.81 -17.01 -10.57
C SER A 44 -8.84 -17.56 -12.01
N VAL A 45 -9.50 -16.82 -12.92
CA VAL A 45 -9.56 -17.20 -14.34
C VAL A 45 -8.16 -17.32 -14.97
N TRP A 46 -7.22 -16.46 -14.57
CA TRP A 46 -5.85 -16.51 -15.08
C TRP A 46 -5.13 -17.79 -14.65
N VAL A 47 -5.21 -18.18 -13.38
CA VAL A 47 -4.61 -19.43 -12.86
C VAL A 47 -5.19 -20.63 -13.61
N ASP A 48 -6.51 -20.71 -13.73
CA ASP A 48 -7.18 -21.82 -14.44
C ASP A 48 -6.72 -21.94 -15.89
N ARG A 49 -6.55 -20.81 -16.59
CA ARG A 49 -6.06 -20.79 -17.98
C ARG A 49 -4.60 -21.19 -18.10
N MET A 50 -3.74 -20.76 -17.16
CA MET A 50 -2.30 -21.12 -17.19
C MET A 50 -2.10 -22.62 -16.98
N ILE A 51 -2.84 -23.23 -16.05
CA ILE A 51 -2.79 -24.67 -15.82
C ILE A 51 -3.37 -25.45 -17.00
N ALA A 52 -4.54 -25.06 -17.50
CA ALA A 52 -5.22 -25.75 -18.59
C ALA A 52 -4.43 -25.73 -19.93
N ARG A 53 -3.65 -24.67 -20.17
CA ARG A 53 -2.83 -24.53 -21.39
C ARG A 53 -1.41 -25.06 -21.24
N GLU A 54 -1.03 -25.47 -20.03
CA GLU A 54 0.37 -25.81 -19.67
C GLU A 54 1.38 -24.71 -20.01
N ASP A 55 0.92 -23.46 -20.01
CA ASP A 55 1.74 -22.30 -20.38
C ASP A 55 2.57 -21.81 -19.19
N ARG A 56 3.38 -22.74 -18.67
CA ARG A 56 4.19 -22.54 -17.46
C ARG A 56 5.22 -21.42 -17.63
N ILE A 57 5.79 -21.30 -18.82
CA ILE A 57 6.82 -20.29 -19.11
C ILE A 57 6.20 -18.89 -19.00
N LEU A 58 5.04 -18.66 -19.61
CA LEU A 58 4.33 -17.37 -19.53
C LEU A 58 3.92 -17.04 -18.09
N ALA A 59 3.39 -18.03 -17.36
CA ALA A 59 3.01 -17.86 -15.97
C ALA A 59 4.20 -17.43 -15.10
N ILE A 60 5.34 -18.14 -15.20
CA ILE A 60 6.55 -17.85 -14.44
C ILE A 60 7.13 -16.48 -14.83
N GLN A 61 7.14 -16.11 -16.11
CA GLN A 61 7.59 -14.79 -16.54
C GLN A 61 6.72 -13.66 -16.00
N THR A 62 5.40 -13.86 -15.99
CA THR A 62 4.45 -12.89 -15.41
C THR A 62 4.68 -12.72 -13.91
N LEU A 63 4.82 -13.82 -13.17
CA LEU A 63 5.10 -13.82 -11.75
C LEU A 63 6.45 -13.16 -11.44
N ARG A 64 7.48 -13.44 -12.26
CA ARG A 64 8.78 -12.77 -12.13
C ARG A 64 8.67 -11.26 -12.25
N ASN A 65 7.87 -10.75 -13.19
CA ASN A 65 7.68 -9.30 -13.34
C ASN A 65 7.00 -8.70 -12.11
N TRP A 66 5.98 -9.37 -11.54
CA TRP A 66 5.32 -8.93 -10.32
C TRP A 66 6.27 -8.98 -9.11
N THR A 67 7.06 -10.04 -9.00
CA THR A 67 8.08 -10.20 -7.97
C THR A 67 9.13 -9.09 -8.06
N MET A 68 9.64 -8.79 -9.27
CA MET A 68 10.59 -7.69 -9.47
C MET A 68 10.00 -6.34 -9.04
N SER A 69 8.76 -6.03 -9.42
CA SER A 69 8.10 -4.80 -9.00
C SER A 69 8.00 -4.68 -7.48
N ALA A 70 7.59 -5.75 -6.80
CA ALA A 70 7.51 -5.77 -5.33
C ALA A 70 8.90 -5.64 -4.68
N THR A 71 9.95 -6.23 -5.27
CA THR A 71 11.34 -6.11 -4.79
C THR A 71 11.82 -4.67 -4.86
N TYR A 72 11.62 -3.97 -5.99
CA TYR A 72 12.02 -2.57 -6.13
C TYR A 72 11.31 -1.69 -5.10
N LEU A 73 10.01 -1.88 -4.90
CA LEU A 73 9.24 -1.13 -3.93
C LEU A 73 9.69 -1.44 -2.49
N ALA A 74 9.94 -2.70 -2.15
CA ALA A 74 10.47 -3.08 -0.84
C ALA A 74 11.83 -2.43 -0.58
N SER A 75 12.76 -2.51 -1.56
CA SER A 75 14.09 -1.90 -1.44
C SER A 75 14.01 -0.38 -1.27
N THR A 76 13.12 0.28 -2.02
CA THR A 76 12.90 1.71 -1.88
C THR A 76 12.35 2.07 -0.51
N ALA A 77 11.36 1.30 0.01
CA ALA A 77 10.78 1.55 1.33
C ALA A 77 11.82 1.46 2.45
N ILE A 78 12.65 0.42 2.46
CA ILE A 78 13.67 0.26 3.50
C ILE A 78 14.78 1.31 3.40
N LEU A 79 15.18 1.71 2.19
CA LEU A 79 16.16 2.77 1.99
C LEU A 79 15.66 4.13 2.48
N ILE A 80 14.39 4.46 2.20
CA ILE A 80 13.78 5.70 2.71
C ILE A 80 13.68 5.63 4.23
N ALA A 81 13.23 4.52 4.81
CA ALA A 81 13.16 4.34 6.26
C ALA A 81 14.54 4.52 6.93
N ALA A 82 15.60 3.94 6.34
CA ALA A 82 16.96 4.08 6.84
C ALA A 82 17.47 5.54 6.76
N GLY A 83 17.17 6.24 5.65
CA GLY A 83 17.46 7.67 5.50
C GLY A 83 16.75 8.51 6.56
N LEU A 84 15.47 8.27 6.79
CA LEU A 84 14.69 8.97 7.82
C LEU A 84 15.19 8.70 9.25
N LEU A 85 15.70 7.49 9.54
CA LEU A 85 16.37 7.20 10.82
C LEU A 85 17.62 8.06 11.00
N GLY A 86 18.40 8.30 9.94
CA GLY A 86 19.53 9.23 9.97
C GLY A 86 19.09 10.68 10.29
N PHE A 87 17.96 11.13 9.73
CA PHE A 87 17.38 12.43 10.09
C PHE A 87 16.90 12.47 11.54
N LEU A 88 16.31 11.39 12.03
CA LEU A 88 15.83 11.31 13.41
C LEU A 88 16.96 11.50 14.44
N VAL A 89 18.14 10.93 14.18
CA VAL A 89 19.33 11.11 15.04
C VAL A 89 19.84 12.56 15.03
N SER A 90 19.56 13.31 13.96
CA SER A 90 20.02 14.70 13.78
C SER A 90 18.91 15.74 13.95
N VAL A 91 17.80 15.35 14.55
CA VAL A 91 16.57 16.17 14.65
C VAL A 91 16.82 17.54 15.29
N ASP A 92 17.68 17.61 16.29
CA ASP A 92 18.00 18.87 16.98
C ASP A 92 18.64 19.91 16.06
N LYS A 93 19.43 19.47 15.06
CA LYS A 93 20.09 20.35 14.10
C LYS A 93 19.16 20.80 12.97
N ILE A 94 18.16 19.98 12.66
CA ILE A 94 17.26 20.18 11.54
C ILE A 94 15.97 20.88 12.00
N SER A 95 15.61 20.75 13.27
CA SER A 95 14.39 21.30 13.85
C SER A 95 14.25 22.80 13.62
N THR A 96 15.32 23.57 13.75
CA THR A 96 15.29 25.03 13.51
C THR A 96 14.84 25.38 12.11
N LEU A 97 15.36 24.71 11.07
CA LEU A 97 15.00 24.96 9.68
C LEU A 97 13.58 24.52 9.35
N VAL A 98 13.17 23.35 9.87
CA VAL A 98 11.83 22.80 9.62
C VAL A 98 10.75 23.58 10.37
N LEU A 99 11.05 24.04 11.58
CA LEU A 99 10.11 24.82 12.39
C LEU A 99 9.87 26.22 11.85
N GLU A 100 10.86 26.85 11.18
CA GLU A 100 10.69 28.11 10.47
C GLU A 100 9.66 28.04 9.33
N VAL A 101 9.55 26.87 8.68
CA VAL A 101 8.59 26.67 7.57
C VAL A 101 7.19 26.28 8.07
N ASN A 102 7.06 25.87 9.33
CA ASN A 102 5.79 25.48 9.95
C ASN A 102 5.01 26.70 10.46
N VAL A 103 4.30 27.36 9.57
CA VAL A 103 3.63 28.66 9.83
C VAL A 103 2.41 28.55 10.79
N LEU A 104 1.74 27.39 10.85
CA LEU A 104 0.46 27.22 11.57
C LEU A 104 0.48 26.07 12.59
N GLY A 105 1.59 25.38 12.76
CA GLY A 105 1.71 24.23 13.66
C GLY A 105 2.51 24.54 14.93
N SER A 106 2.47 23.59 15.87
CA SER A 106 3.33 23.62 17.04
C SER A 106 4.80 23.52 16.64
N GLN A 107 5.62 24.37 17.21
CA GLN A 107 7.08 24.35 17.05
C GLN A 107 7.78 23.41 18.05
N ASP A 108 7.06 22.40 18.54
CA ASP A 108 7.58 21.41 19.48
C ASP A 108 8.44 20.36 18.76
N ALA A 109 9.71 20.24 19.14
CA ALA A 109 10.63 19.25 18.62
C ALA A 109 10.16 17.80 18.88
N GLY A 110 9.47 17.55 20.00
CA GLY A 110 8.89 16.25 20.31
C GLY A 110 7.81 15.84 19.30
N LEU A 111 7.00 16.81 18.86
CA LEU A 111 5.98 16.57 17.82
C LEU A 111 6.64 16.28 16.45
N LEU A 112 7.72 16.98 16.10
CA LEU A 112 8.48 16.68 14.88
C LEU A 112 9.05 15.25 14.91
N THR A 113 9.62 14.87 16.06
CA THR A 113 10.10 13.50 16.29
C THR A 113 8.99 12.47 16.09
N LEU A 114 7.80 12.71 16.65
CA LEU A 114 6.65 11.82 16.46
C LEU A 114 6.25 11.69 14.99
N LYS A 115 6.19 12.78 14.24
CA LYS A 115 5.87 12.77 12.79
C LYS A 115 6.87 11.92 12.00
N LEU A 116 8.17 12.07 12.30
CA LEU A 116 9.24 11.26 11.67
C LEU A 116 9.13 9.79 12.04
N VAL A 117 8.89 9.45 13.31
CA VAL A 117 8.69 8.07 13.77
C VAL A 117 7.50 7.43 13.07
N LEU A 118 6.37 8.14 12.94
CA LEU A 118 5.20 7.63 12.22
C LEU A 118 5.50 7.40 10.73
N LEU A 119 6.26 8.29 10.10
CA LEU A 119 6.67 8.13 8.71
C LEU A 119 7.59 6.92 8.52
N ILE A 120 8.57 6.74 9.41
CA ILE A 120 9.47 5.59 9.44
C ILE A 120 8.67 4.29 9.62
N ALA A 121 7.78 4.24 10.61
CA ALA A 121 6.92 3.08 10.87
C ALA A 121 6.05 2.72 9.66
N ASN A 122 5.52 3.74 8.96
CA ASN A 122 4.75 3.54 7.74
C ASN A 122 5.59 2.91 6.61
N PHE A 123 6.84 3.36 6.40
CA PHE A 123 7.73 2.75 5.41
C PHE A 123 8.16 1.33 5.80
N PHE A 124 8.41 1.05 7.09
CA PHE A 124 8.64 -0.32 7.55
C PHE A 124 7.42 -1.21 7.30
N ALA A 125 6.21 -0.74 7.58
CA ALA A 125 4.99 -1.47 7.30
C ALA A 125 4.83 -1.75 5.79
N ALA A 126 5.15 -0.79 4.92
CA ALA A 126 5.16 -0.96 3.47
C ALA A 126 6.21 -2.01 3.04
N PHE A 127 7.44 -1.94 3.57
CA PHE A 127 8.50 -2.92 3.33
C PHE A 127 8.06 -4.34 3.68
N PHE A 128 7.52 -4.56 4.88
CA PHE A 128 7.03 -5.87 5.30
C PHE A 128 5.91 -6.39 4.40
N ASN A 129 4.98 -5.53 3.99
CA ASN A 129 3.92 -5.94 3.08
C ASN A 129 4.46 -6.34 1.71
N PHE A 130 5.40 -5.60 1.12
CA PHE A 130 6.02 -6.00 -0.14
C PHE A 130 6.82 -7.29 0.01
N THR A 131 7.54 -7.49 1.12
CA THR A 131 8.27 -8.74 1.40
C THR A 131 7.33 -9.95 1.52
N LEU A 132 6.18 -9.79 2.18
CA LEU A 132 5.16 -10.83 2.24
C LEU A 132 4.53 -11.09 0.86
N SER A 133 4.30 -10.05 0.06
CA SER A 133 3.85 -10.20 -1.32
C SER A 133 4.83 -11.04 -2.16
N LEU A 134 6.14 -10.75 -2.05
CA LEU A 134 7.22 -11.55 -2.68
C LEU A 134 7.15 -13.03 -2.30
N ARG A 135 7.01 -13.30 -1.01
CA ARG A 135 6.92 -14.66 -0.49
C ARG A 135 5.76 -15.42 -1.12
N PHE A 136 4.58 -14.81 -1.16
CA PHE A 136 3.40 -15.46 -1.75
C PHE A 136 3.51 -15.60 -3.28
N TYR A 137 4.09 -14.62 -4.00
CA TYR A 137 4.35 -14.80 -5.45
C TYR A 137 5.29 -15.96 -5.72
N ASN A 138 6.31 -16.18 -4.87
CA ASN A 138 7.21 -17.33 -5.01
C ASN A 138 6.48 -18.66 -4.76
N TYR A 139 5.54 -18.72 -3.80
CA TYR A 139 4.70 -19.92 -3.63
C TYR A 139 3.87 -20.18 -4.89
N VAL A 140 3.19 -19.17 -5.43
CA VAL A 140 2.41 -19.31 -6.68
C VAL A 140 3.31 -19.80 -7.84
N ALA A 141 4.55 -19.32 -7.93
CA ALA A 141 5.46 -19.76 -9.00
C ALA A 141 5.83 -21.22 -8.87
N LEU A 142 6.07 -21.72 -7.65
CA LEU A 142 6.32 -23.13 -7.38
C LEU A 142 5.09 -23.98 -7.66
N ASP A 143 3.93 -23.56 -7.15
CA ASP A 143 2.65 -24.27 -7.28
C ASP A 143 2.24 -24.42 -8.76
N ILE A 144 2.30 -23.33 -9.55
CA ILE A 144 2.02 -23.38 -11.00
C ILE A 144 3.06 -24.23 -11.74
N GLY A 145 4.33 -24.16 -11.32
CA GLY A 145 5.40 -24.98 -11.92
C GLY A 145 5.19 -26.47 -11.70
N ALA A 146 4.63 -26.86 -10.57
CA ALA A 146 4.35 -28.25 -10.20
C ALA A 146 2.99 -28.75 -10.72
N ALA A 147 2.00 -27.88 -10.90
CA ALA A 147 0.65 -28.25 -11.32
C ALA A 147 0.63 -28.75 -12.76
N ASP A 148 -0.24 -29.72 -13.04
CA ASP A 148 -0.56 -30.21 -14.37
C ASP A 148 -2.07 -30.10 -14.67
N GLN A 149 -2.53 -30.59 -15.81
CA GLN A 149 -3.95 -30.54 -16.19
C GLN A 149 -4.84 -31.36 -15.24
N SER A 150 -4.28 -32.37 -14.58
CA SER A 150 -4.98 -33.22 -13.61
C SER A 150 -5.15 -32.58 -12.24
N ALA A 151 -4.54 -31.38 -12.02
CA ALA A 151 -4.62 -30.67 -10.77
C ALA A 151 -6.08 -30.51 -10.29
N SER A 152 -6.33 -30.94 -9.06
CA SER A 152 -7.65 -30.93 -8.45
C SER A 152 -8.19 -29.49 -8.29
N GLN A 153 -9.49 -29.37 -8.14
CA GLN A 153 -10.13 -28.06 -7.85
C GLN A 153 -9.60 -27.44 -6.54
N GLU A 154 -9.19 -28.26 -5.58
CA GLU A 154 -8.67 -27.82 -4.30
C GLU A 154 -7.26 -27.22 -4.44
N GLU A 155 -6.38 -27.89 -5.19
CA GLU A 155 -5.05 -27.39 -5.53
C GLU A 155 -5.15 -26.04 -6.29
N ARG A 156 -6.05 -25.96 -7.28
CA ARG A 156 -6.28 -24.70 -8.01
C ARG A 156 -6.73 -23.55 -7.11
N LYS A 157 -7.63 -23.84 -6.15
CA LYS A 157 -8.08 -22.84 -5.17
C LYS A 157 -6.96 -22.39 -4.24
N GLU A 158 -6.06 -23.29 -3.85
CA GLU A 158 -4.90 -22.96 -3.03
C GLU A 158 -3.96 -22.00 -3.77
N ILE A 159 -3.63 -22.31 -5.03
CA ILE A 159 -2.82 -21.44 -5.91
C ILE A 159 -3.46 -20.03 -6.03
N VAL A 160 -4.76 -19.99 -6.30
CA VAL A 160 -5.53 -18.73 -6.36
C VAL A 160 -5.48 -18.01 -5.01
N GLY A 161 -5.59 -18.74 -3.90
CA GLY A 161 -5.48 -18.20 -2.54
C GLY A 161 -4.13 -17.53 -2.29
N HIS A 162 -3.03 -18.17 -2.67
CA HIS A 162 -1.69 -17.60 -2.58
C HIS A 162 -1.56 -16.35 -3.46
N LEU A 163 -2.06 -16.39 -4.69
CA LEU A 163 -2.02 -15.25 -5.61
C LEU A 163 -2.82 -14.04 -5.09
N ILE A 164 -3.99 -14.29 -4.49
CA ILE A 164 -4.80 -13.23 -3.86
C ILE A 164 -4.09 -12.66 -2.65
N ARG A 165 -3.47 -13.49 -1.79
CA ARG A 165 -2.68 -13.01 -0.64
C ARG A 165 -1.50 -12.15 -1.09
N ALA A 166 -0.74 -12.59 -2.10
CA ALA A 166 0.35 -11.81 -2.69
C ALA A 166 -0.13 -10.43 -3.14
N ALA A 167 -1.23 -10.38 -3.89
CA ALA A 167 -1.79 -9.14 -4.41
C ALA A 167 -2.36 -8.23 -3.31
N ASN A 168 -2.93 -8.80 -2.25
CA ASN A 168 -3.40 -8.03 -1.10
C ASN A 168 -2.24 -7.35 -0.37
N HIS A 169 -1.16 -8.08 -0.09
CA HIS A 169 0.04 -7.51 0.52
C HIS A 169 0.68 -6.45 -0.38
N TYR A 170 0.72 -6.66 -1.70
CA TYR A 170 1.17 -5.63 -2.64
C TYR A 170 0.31 -4.37 -2.53
N THR A 171 -1.00 -4.51 -2.51
CA THR A 171 -1.95 -3.40 -2.36
C THR A 171 -1.75 -2.65 -1.04
N TRP A 172 -1.54 -3.37 0.07
CA TRP A 172 -1.26 -2.76 1.37
C TRP A 172 0.06 -1.99 1.38
N GLY A 173 1.12 -2.54 0.78
CA GLY A 173 2.39 -1.85 0.61
C GLY A 173 2.25 -0.56 -0.18
N MET A 174 1.51 -0.59 -1.31
CA MET A 174 1.20 0.60 -2.12
C MET A 174 0.41 1.65 -1.33
N ARG A 175 -0.56 1.23 -0.51
CA ARG A 175 -1.30 2.15 0.36
C ARG A 175 -0.40 2.83 1.40
N GLY A 176 0.60 2.13 1.92
CA GLY A 176 1.65 2.73 2.74
C GLY A 176 2.37 3.87 2.01
N TYR A 177 2.73 3.67 0.74
CA TYR A 177 3.34 4.74 -0.07
C TYR A 177 2.42 5.94 -0.27
N TYR A 178 1.12 5.72 -0.49
CA TYR A 178 0.18 6.83 -0.62
C TYR A 178 -0.03 7.57 0.70
N LEU A 179 -0.04 6.85 1.83
CA LEU A 179 -0.18 7.43 3.16
C LEU A 179 1.07 8.22 3.61
N CYS A 180 2.24 7.97 3.02
CA CYS A 180 3.41 8.78 3.34
C CYS A 180 3.24 10.26 2.92
N ILE A 181 2.43 10.54 1.88
CA ILE A 181 2.21 11.91 1.36
C ILE A 181 1.60 12.82 2.44
N PRO A 182 0.42 12.52 3.01
CA PRO A 182 -0.13 13.37 4.07
C PRO A 182 0.75 13.41 5.33
N ILE A 183 1.41 12.31 5.71
CA ILE A 183 2.30 12.29 6.87
C ILE A 183 3.52 13.19 6.63
N LEU A 184 4.11 13.15 5.43
CA LEU A 184 5.22 14.01 5.04
C LEU A 184 4.80 15.49 5.04
N LEU A 185 3.64 15.79 4.46
CA LEU A 185 3.10 17.14 4.43
C LEU A 185 2.79 17.69 5.82
N TRP A 186 2.49 16.82 6.79
CA TRP A 186 2.30 17.23 8.18
C TRP A 186 3.55 17.88 8.81
N ILE A 187 4.73 17.58 8.30
CA ILE A 187 5.97 18.24 8.76
C ILE A 187 5.87 19.76 8.57
N PHE A 188 5.27 20.21 7.46
CA PHE A 188 5.08 21.64 7.14
C PHE A 188 3.88 22.28 7.85
N GLY A 189 3.07 21.51 8.57
CA GLY A 189 1.97 22.02 9.37
C GLY A 189 0.66 21.24 9.23
N PRO A 190 -0.29 21.46 10.14
CA PRO A 190 -1.53 20.69 10.20
C PRO A 190 -2.47 20.94 9.00
N LEU A 191 -2.42 22.14 8.41
CA LEU A 191 -3.20 22.46 7.20
C LEU A 191 -2.73 21.61 6.01
N TRP A 192 -1.42 21.42 5.86
CA TRP A 192 -0.82 20.60 4.82
C TRP A 192 -1.14 19.11 5.00
N LEU A 193 -1.23 18.62 6.26
CA LEU A 193 -1.74 17.29 6.56
C LEU A 193 -3.15 17.10 6.03
N LEU A 194 -4.06 18.05 6.32
CA LEU A 194 -5.45 17.95 5.86
C LEU A 194 -5.53 18.00 4.33
N ALA A 195 -4.84 18.95 3.70
CA ALA A 195 -4.80 19.06 2.24
C ALA A 195 -4.28 17.76 1.59
N GLY A 196 -3.17 17.20 2.10
CA GLY A 196 -2.63 15.94 1.66
C GLY A 196 -3.58 14.76 1.88
N SER A 197 -4.29 14.74 3.01
CA SER A 197 -5.27 13.69 3.31
C SER A 197 -6.45 13.71 2.35
N VAL A 198 -6.99 14.89 2.06
CA VAL A 198 -8.07 15.06 1.08
C VAL A 198 -7.60 14.66 -0.32
N LEU A 199 -6.44 15.18 -0.75
CA LEU A 199 -5.87 14.86 -2.07
C LEU A 199 -5.64 13.35 -2.24
N THR A 200 -5.01 12.70 -1.24
CA THR A 200 -4.75 11.26 -1.25
C THR A 200 -6.06 10.47 -1.27
N THR A 201 -7.05 10.86 -0.47
CA THR A 201 -8.37 10.21 -0.46
C THR A 201 -9.08 10.32 -1.81
N VAL A 202 -9.08 11.50 -2.43
CA VAL A 202 -9.69 11.72 -3.75
C VAL A 202 -8.97 10.91 -4.82
N ALA A 203 -7.64 10.91 -4.82
CA ALA A 203 -6.84 10.13 -5.77
C ALA A 203 -7.11 8.63 -5.64
N LEU A 204 -7.11 8.11 -4.41
CA LEU A 204 -7.42 6.70 -4.14
C LEU A 204 -8.85 6.35 -4.53
N TYR A 205 -9.83 7.20 -4.20
CA TYR A 205 -11.23 6.97 -4.56
C TYR A 205 -11.40 6.86 -6.07
N ARG A 206 -10.79 7.78 -6.84
CA ARG A 206 -10.83 7.73 -8.30
C ARG A 206 -10.16 6.50 -8.86
N HIS A 207 -9.02 6.09 -8.31
CA HIS A 207 -8.29 4.89 -8.74
C HIS A 207 -9.07 3.60 -8.42
N ASP A 208 -9.67 3.51 -7.25
CA ASP A 208 -10.34 2.29 -6.79
C ASP A 208 -11.75 2.11 -7.39
N HIS A 209 -12.40 3.19 -7.90
CA HIS A 209 -13.80 3.15 -8.35
C HIS A 209 -14.03 3.55 -9.81
N VAL A 210 -13.16 4.32 -10.46
CA VAL A 210 -13.41 4.87 -11.82
C VAL A 210 -13.29 3.83 -12.93
N ALA A 211 -12.58 2.74 -12.73
CA ALA A 211 -12.47 1.68 -13.74
C ALA A 211 -13.79 0.88 -13.95
N GLY A 212 -14.84 1.18 -13.18
CA GLY A 212 -16.15 0.54 -13.28
C GLY A 212 -17.05 0.99 -14.44
N HIS A 213 -16.67 2.01 -15.23
CA HIS A 213 -17.56 2.61 -16.25
C HIS A 213 -17.20 2.27 -17.69
N ARG A 214 -16.28 1.37 -17.94
CA ARG A 214 -16.04 0.80 -19.27
C ARG A 214 -16.44 -0.68 -19.29
N SER A 215 -17.75 -0.93 -19.34
CA SER A 215 -18.28 -2.18 -19.90
C SER A 215 -18.03 -2.14 -21.41
N ILE A 216 -17.09 -2.94 -21.89
CA ILE A 216 -17.01 -3.42 -23.27
C ILE A 216 -17.77 -4.74 -23.34
#